data_c36479c0f6c6401946d96b404ebce18f
#
_entry.id   c36479c0f6c6401946d96b404ebce18f
#
_cell.length_a   1.000
_cell.length_b   1.000
_cell.length_c   1.000
_cell.angle_alpha   90.00
_cell.angle_beta   90.00
_cell.angle_gamma   90.00
#
_symmetry.space_group_name_H-M   'P 1'
#
loop_
_entity.id
_entity.type
_entity.pdbx_description
1 polymer ?
#
loop_
_entity_poly.entity_id
_entity_poly.type
_entity_poly.pdbx_seq_one_letter_code
_entity_poly.pdbx_strand_id
1 'polypeptide(L)'
;MYRYNPFRPNGLVPPGVFTGRVEESQALEQMLFQTKNGNPHNFLLHGERGIGKSSLMYVHQLTAAGKMTGWGDAHFSFLVVNAILEPTDDYQSIIRKLGAGLNRAISAHQKAKELIKTAWDFIKRVEIMGVKYQSAGEANVSPSELLDELVQSYVSAGTEIDGAFDGILIQIDEADKPPAEAHLGSLMKGFTERLSRGQYNRVAIGLAGVSSVLKALQESHESALRVFTTFYLKPLSWEESVEVVRRGLRDATETNAFETRVTAEAESLIAMYSEGYPHFVQQFAYCAFEADKDREIDRADVLEGAWGEHGAFEQLGTKYFEGLFFDQINSDDYRQVLRFMAERLDEWVSKEEIRKSVSLKETTLSNALQALKKRRIILPKPGQQGTYRLPMKSFAAWIKAYTAGPEPPPLGPPSAPPG
;
A
#
# COMPACT_ATOMS: atom_id res chain seq x y z
N MET A 1 -32.52 -5.39 -11.81
CA MET A 1 -31.57 -6.07 -12.71
C MET A 1 -30.21 -6.00 -12.01
N TYR A 2 -29.43 -7.09 -11.93
CA TYR A 2 -28.10 -7.02 -11.35
C TYR A 2 -27.19 -6.17 -12.23
N ARG A 3 -26.37 -5.31 -11.60
CA ARG A 3 -25.44 -4.41 -12.27
C ARG A 3 -24.05 -4.64 -11.69
N TYR A 4 -23.05 -4.88 -12.54
CA TYR A 4 -21.67 -5.03 -12.14
C TYR A 4 -21.10 -3.67 -11.78
N ASN A 5 -20.64 -3.52 -10.55
CA ASN A 5 -19.92 -2.35 -10.08
C ASN A 5 -18.42 -2.59 -10.28
N PRO A 6 -17.71 -1.75 -11.07
CA PRO A 6 -16.32 -1.96 -11.41
C PRO A 6 -15.36 -1.56 -10.30
N PHE A 7 -15.81 -0.76 -9.33
CA PHE A 7 -14.98 -0.23 -8.28
C PHE A 7 -14.78 -1.26 -7.17
N ARG A 8 -13.55 -1.40 -6.69
CA ARG A 8 -13.15 -2.45 -5.74
C ARG A 8 -12.41 -1.89 -4.53
N PRO A 9 -13.09 -1.22 -3.61
CA PRO A 9 -12.43 -0.62 -2.44
C PRO A 9 -11.78 -1.66 -1.50
N ASN A 10 -12.24 -2.91 -1.54
CA ASN A 10 -11.76 -3.98 -0.66
C ASN A 10 -10.83 -4.99 -1.35
N GLY A 11 -10.33 -4.69 -2.54
CA GLY A 11 -9.51 -5.62 -3.31
C GLY A 11 -8.44 -4.94 -4.15
N LEU A 12 -7.60 -5.75 -4.79
CA LEU A 12 -6.65 -5.25 -5.78
C LEU A 12 -7.40 -4.73 -7.01
N VAL A 13 -6.96 -3.59 -7.50
CA VAL A 13 -7.53 -2.98 -8.72
C VAL A 13 -7.13 -3.83 -9.92
N PRO A 14 -8.09 -4.21 -10.80
CA PRO A 14 -7.77 -4.91 -12.03
C PRO A 14 -6.82 -4.07 -12.90
N PRO A 15 -5.92 -4.71 -13.65
CA PRO A 15 -4.95 -4.00 -14.48
C PRO A 15 -5.57 -3.02 -15.48
N GLY A 16 -6.71 -3.37 -16.08
CA GLY A 16 -7.43 -2.52 -17.04
C GLY A 16 -7.95 -1.21 -16.43
N VAL A 17 -8.19 -1.20 -15.11
CA VAL A 17 -8.68 -0.03 -14.36
C VAL A 17 -7.54 0.69 -13.63
N PHE A 18 -6.36 0.08 -13.52
CA PHE A 18 -5.19 0.72 -12.91
C PHE A 18 -4.75 1.92 -13.74
N THR A 19 -4.59 3.06 -13.11
CA THR A 19 -4.16 4.31 -13.77
C THR A 19 -3.30 5.15 -12.83
N GLY A 20 -2.65 6.15 -13.42
CA GLY A 20 -1.62 6.91 -12.73
C GLY A 20 -0.33 6.10 -12.57
N ARG A 21 0.58 6.61 -11.78
CA ARG A 21 1.86 5.95 -11.47
C ARG A 21 2.73 5.63 -12.69
N VAL A 22 2.62 6.44 -13.73
CA VAL A 22 3.34 6.21 -14.99
C VAL A 22 4.85 6.21 -14.75
N GLU A 23 5.35 7.20 -14.02
CA GLU A 23 6.78 7.34 -13.72
C GLU A 23 7.30 6.15 -12.91
N GLU A 24 6.58 5.77 -11.84
CA GLU A 24 6.96 4.63 -11.02
C GLU A 24 6.90 3.31 -11.82
N SER A 25 5.84 3.12 -12.62
CA SER A 25 5.71 1.91 -13.46
C SER A 25 6.84 1.80 -14.47
N GLN A 26 7.18 2.88 -15.18
CA GLN A 26 8.30 2.91 -16.13
C GLN A 26 9.64 2.67 -15.46
N ALA A 27 9.86 3.25 -14.27
CA ALA A 27 11.09 3.02 -13.52
C ALA A 27 11.21 1.56 -13.07
N LEU A 28 10.13 0.94 -12.60
CA LEU A 28 10.10 -0.47 -12.21
C LEU A 28 10.35 -1.40 -13.42
N GLU A 29 9.81 -1.09 -14.58
CA GLU A 29 10.08 -1.84 -15.82
C GLU A 29 11.54 -1.69 -16.27
N GLN A 30 12.10 -0.49 -16.17
CA GLN A 30 13.52 -0.29 -16.43
C GLN A 30 14.39 -1.16 -15.50
N MET A 31 13.98 -1.34 -14.24
CA MET A 31 14.68 -2.23 -13.31
C MET A 31 14.56 -3.70 -13.72
N LEU A 32 13.41 -4.16 -14.22
CA LEU A 32 13.27 -5.50 -14.80
C LEU A 32 14.22 -5.67 -15.99
N PHE A 33 14.27 -4.68 -16.88
CA PHE A 33 15.17 -4.72 -18.03
C PHE A 33 16.64 -4.82 -17.62
N GLN A 34 17.07 -4.05 -16.64
CA GLN A 34 18.43 -4.14 -16.10
C GLN A 34 18.70 -5.53 -15.50
N THR A 35 17.78 -6.04 -14.69
CA THR A 35 17.89 -7.34 -14.04
C THR A 35 17.97 -8.48 -15.06
N LYS A 36 17.12 -8.45 -16.10
CA LYS A 36 17.17 -9.38 -17.24
C LYS A 36 18.56 -9.45 -17.88
N ASN A 37 19.27 -8.33 -17.93
CA ASN A 37 20.60 -8.21 -18.50
C ASN A 37 21.74 -8.43 -17.48
N GLY A 38 21.45 -9.00 -16.30
CA GLY A 38 22.45 -9.37 -15.30
C GLY A 38 22.92 -8.21 -14.41
N ASN A 39 22.16 -7.10 -14.38
CA ASN A 39 22.39 -5.97 -13.48
C ASN A 39 21.18 -5.84 -12.54
N PRO A 40 21.13 -6.60 -11.42
CA PRO A 40 19.95 -6.66 -10.57
C PRO A 40 19.67 -5.32 -9.88
N HIS A 41 18.44 -4.87 -9.96
CA HIS A 41 17.94 -3.68 -9.30
C HIS A 41 16.82 -4.04 -8.33
N ASN A 42 17.02 -3.71 -7.07
CA ASN A 42 16.00 -3.88 -6.03
C ASN A 42 15.27 -2.58 -5.77
N PHE A 43 13.99 -2.66 -5.39
CA PHE A 43 13.17 -1.48 -5.12
C PHE A 43 12.40 -1.59 -3.80
N LEU A 44 12.06 -0.45 -3.23
CA LEU A 44 11.21 -0.32 -2.06
C LEU A 44 10.12 0.72 -2.32
N LEU A 45 8.88 0.25 -2.39
CA LEU A 45 7.69 1.11 -2.46
C LEU A 45 7.25 1.47 -1.04
N HIS A 46 7.20 2.75 -0.73
CA HIS A 46 6.70 3.17 0.57
C HIS A 46 5.74 4.35 0.46
N GLY A 47 4.88 4.50 1.44
CA GLY A 47 3.86 5.54 1.46
C GLY A 47 2.73 5.17 2.40
N GLU A 48 1.73 6.01 2.47
CA GLU A 48 0.61 5.84 3.39
C GLU A 48 -0.26 4.61 3.07
N ARG A 49 -1.09 4.22 4.03
CA ARG A 49 -2.06 3.14 3.83
C ARG A 49 -3.10 3.57 2.80
N GLY A 50 -3.52 2.66 1.91
CA GLY A 50 -4.50 2.99 0.85
C GLY A 50 -3.92 3.74 -0.36
N ILE A 51 -2.60 4.04 -0.39
CA ILE A 51 -1.94 4.80 -1.45
C ILE A 51 -1.68 3.99 -2.74
N GLY A 52 -2.02 2.70 -2.77
CA GLY A 52 -1.91 1.86 -3.96
C GLY A 52 -0.61 1.06 -4.12
N LYS A 53 0.21 0.87 -3.07
CA LYS A 53 1.45 0.07 -3.10
C LYS A 53 1.22 -1.35 -3.64
N SER A 54 0.29 -2.09 -3.04
CA SER A 54 -0.01 -3.48 -3.42
C SER A 54 -0.59 -3.58 -4.84
N SER A 55 -1.36 -2.58 -5.29
CA SER A 55 -1.87 -2.54 -6.66
C SER A 55 -0.75 -2.30 -7.68
N LEU A 56 0.20 -1.41 -7.38
CA LEU A 56 1.37 -1.19 -8.23
C LEU A 56 2.27 -2.45 -8.26
N MET A 57 2.50 -3.10 -7.10
CA MET A 57 3.20 -4.38 -7.03
C MET A 57 2.51 -5.45 -7.90
N TYR A 58 1.19 -5.52 -7.85
CA TYR A 58 0.42 -6.49 -8.64
C TYR A 58 0.54 -6.22 -10.15
N VAL A 59 0.42 -4.98 -10.60
CA VAL A 59 0.63 -4.63 -12.02
C VAL A 59 2.07 -4.97 -12.45
N HIS A 60 3.06 -4.59 -11.66
CA HIS A 60 4.47 -4.93 -11.92
C HIS A 60 4.72 -6.45 -11.96
N GLN A 61 4.05 -7.23 -11.09
CA GLN A 61 4.08 -8.69 -11.14
C GLN A 61 3.56 -9.24 -12.46
N LEU A 62 2.44 -8.72 -12.97
CA LEU A 62 1.84 -9.17 -14.22
C LEU A 62 2.73 -8.82 -15.42
N THR A 63 3.32 -7.62 -15.42
CA THR A 63 4.30 -7.20 -16.42
C THR A 63 5.54 -8.09 -16.39
N ALA A 64 6.12 -8.34 -15.23
CA ALA A 64 7.28 -9.20 -15.06
C ALA A 64 7.02 -10.64 -15.51
N ALA A 65 5.82 -11.18 -15.22
CA ALA A 65 5.41 -12.53 -15.64
C ALA A 65 5.00 -12.64 -17.12
N GLY A 66 5.07 -11.55 -17.90
CA GLY A 66 4.66 -11.52 -19.30
C GLY A 66 3.15 -11.65 -19.52
N LYS A 67 2.34 -11.41 -18.49
CA LYS A 67 0.86 -11.41 -18.56
C LYS A 67 0.30 -10.07 -18.98
N MET A 68 1.12 -9.05 -18.98
CA MET A 68 0.85 -7.71 -19.50
C MET A 68 2.06 -7.23 -20.30
N THR A 69 1.80 -6.50 -21.37
CA THR A 69 2.83 -5.77 -22.09
C THR A 69 3.22 -4.53 -21.31
N GLY A 70 4.51 -4.28 -21.14
CA GLY A 70 5.03 -3.09 -20.48
C GLY A 70 4.93 -1.84 -21.35
N TRP A 71 5.32 -0.72 -20.80
CA TRP A 71 5.47 0.53 -21.52
C TRP A 71 6.54 0.35 -22.64
N GLY A 72 6.28 0.87 -23.81
CA GLY A 72 7.21 0.73 -24.95
C GLY A 72 7.31 -0.70 -25.51
N ASP A 73 6.23 -1.47 -25.40
CA ASP A 73 6.12 -2.84 -25.91
C ASP A 73 7.15 -3.83 -25.30
N ALA A 74 7.63 -3.54 -24.09
CA ALA A 74 8.56 -4.43 -23.40
C ALA A 74 7.89 -5.74 -22.98
N HIS A 75 8.54 -6.86 -23.30
CA HIS A 75 8.11 -8.20 -22.93
C HIS A 75 9.09 -8.81 -21.94
N PHE A 76 8.55 -9.30 -20.82
CA PHE A 76 9.32 -9.97 -19.79
C PHE A 76 8.79 -11.38 -19.54
N SER A 77 9.64 -12.23 -18.96
CA SER A 77 9.30 -13.59 -18.55
C SER A 77 10.04 -13.95 -17.28
N PHE A 78 9.75 -13.28 -16.17
CA PHE A 78 10.32 -13.59 -14.87
C PHE A 78 9.51 -14.66 -14.14
N LEU A 79 10.19 -15.53 -13.39
CA LEU A 79 9.55 -16.33 -12.36
C LEU A 79 9.24 -15.42 -11.16
N VAL A 80 7.97 -15.21 -10.85
CA VAL A 80 7.57 -14.25 -9.79
C VAL A 80 7.27 -14.99 -8.50
N VAL A 81 7.96 -14.58 -7.44
CA VAL A 81 7.83 -15.08 -6.07
C VAL A 81 7.18 -14.01 -5.21
N ASN A 82 6.08 -14.35 -4.54
CA ASN A 82 5.37 -13.43 -3.65
C ASN A 82 5.42 -13.90 -2.20
N ALA A 83 5.66 -12.97 -1.29
CA ALA A 83 5.56 -13.15 0.15
C ALA A 83 4.82 -11.94 0.78
N ILE A 84 4.04 -12.22 1.82
CA ILE A 84 3.38 -11.19 2.65
C ILE A 84 3.88 -11.39 4.07
N LEU A 85 4.39 -10.30 4.66
CA LEU A 85 4.90 -10.34 6.03
C LEU A 85 3.80 -9.98 7.04
N GLU A 86 3.94 -10.55 8.24
CA GLU A 86 2.97 -10.43 9.33
C GLU A 86 3.65 -9.90 10.61
N PRO A 87 2.89 -9.34 11.56
CA PRO A 87 3.45 -8.84 12.82
C PRO A 87 4.14 -9.92 13.69
N THR A 88 3.83 -11.18 13.44
CA THR A 88 4.39 -12.35 14.14
C THR A 88 5.63 -12.93 13.49
N ASP A 89 6.03 -12.40 12.32
CA ASP A 89 7.18 -12.93 11.59
C ASP A 89 8.50 -12.57 12.30
N ASP A 90 9.31 -13.57 12.52
CA ASP A 90 10.70 -13.48 12.92
C ASP A 90 11.66 -13.72 11.73
N TYR A 91 12.94 -13.63 11.96
CA TYR A 91 13.98 -13.84 10.95
C TYR A 91 13.83 -15.17 10.20
N GLN A 92 13.51 -16.24 10.90
CA GLN A 92 13.41 -17.57 10.31
C GLN A 92 12.11 -17.77 9.56
N SER A 93 11.00 -17.23 10.06
CA SER A 93 9.70 -17.29 9.38
C SER A 93 9.72 -16.55 8.06
N ILE A 94 10.45 -15.43 7.98
CA ILE A 94 10.64 -14.68 6.72
C ILE A 94 11.39 -15.55 5.70
N ILE A 95 12.50 -16.18 6.10
CA ILE A 95 13.25 -17.11 5.24
C ILE A 95 12.35 -18.25 4.74
N ARG A 96 11.57 -18.86 5.62
CA ARG A 96 10.60 -19.92 5.25
C ARG A 96 9.55 -19.41 4.27
N LYS A 97 9.00 -18.21 4.49
CA LYS A 97 8.03 -17.60 3.55
C LYS A 97 8.63 -17.38 2.17
N LEU A 98 9.90 -16.97 2.08
CA LEU A 98 10.61 -16.82 0.81
C LEU A 98 10.87 -18.17 0.13
N GLY A 99 11.28 -19.21 0.85
CA GLY A 99 11.44 -20.56 0.33
C GLY A 99 10.11 -21.17 -0.15
N ALA A 100 9.06 -21.07 0.67
CA ALA A 100 7.72 -21.51 0.29
C ALA A 100 7.15 -20.71 -0.89
N GLY A 101 7.47 -19.41 -0.98
CA GLY A 101 7.13 -18.57 -2.12
C GLY A 101 7.77 -19.06 -3.41
N LEU A 102 9.05 -19.41 -3.38
CA LEU A 102 9.75 -20.00 -4.52
C LEU A 102 9.13 -21.33 -4.93
N ASN A 103 8.84 -22.21 -3.96
CA ASN A 103 8.17 -23.47 -4.20
C ASN A 103 6.82 -23.28 -4.89
N ARG A 104 5.97 -22.34 -4.41
CA ARG A 104 4.69 -22.03 -5.04
C ARG A 104 4.85 -21.52 -6.47
N ALA A 105 5.82 -20.63 -6.69
CA ALA A 105 6.09 -20.06 -8.02
C ALA A 105 6.48 -21.13 -9.03
N ILE A 106 7.38 -22.04 -8.66
CA ILE A 106 7.81 -23.18 -9.48
C ILE A 106 6.62 -24.12 -9.75
N SER A 107 5.88 -24.47 -8.70
CA SER A 107 4.75 -25.41 -8.80
C SER A 107 3.60 -24.90 -9.67
N ALA A 108 3.39 -23.59 -9.66
CA ALA A 108 2.34 -22.93 -10.44
C ALA A 108 2.69 -22.76 -11.93
N HIS A 109 3.96 -22.92 -12.30
CA HIS A 109 4.42 -22.68 -13.67
C HIS A 109 4.97 -23.96 -14.30
N GLN A 110 4.22 -24.59 -15.22
CA GLN A 110 4.56 -25.90 -15.80
C GLN A 110 6.00 -25.96 -16.35
N LYS A 111 6.41 -24.93 -17.14
CA LYS A 111 7.77 -24.86 -17.70
C LYS A 111 8.85 -24.79 -16.61
N ALA A 112 8.64 -24.01 -15.54
CA ALA A 112 9.58 -23.94 -14.43
C ALA A 112 9.68 -25.29 -13.70
N LYS A 113 8.54 -25.96 -13.48
CA LYS A 113 8.49 -27.29 -12.84
C LYS A 113 9.25 -28.35 -13.62
N GLU A 114 9.26 -28.28 -14.96
CA GLU A 114 9.99 -29.21 -15.80
C GLU A 114 11.50 -28.96 -15.80
N LEU A 115 11.92 -27.69 -15.72
CA LEU A 115 13.32 -27.30 -15.75
C LEU A 115 14.01 -27.47 -14.39
N ILE A 116 13.33 -27.11 -13.31
CA ILE A 116 13.91 -27.08 -11.96
C ILE A 116 13.89 -28.47 -11.35
N LYS A 117 15.08 -29.03 -11.12
CA LYS A 117 15.27 -30.36 -10.51
C LYS A 117 16.07 -30.28 -9.22
N THR A 118 17.20 -29.62 -9.24
CA THR A 118 18.15 -29.57 -8.11
C THR A 118 17.70 -28.60 -7.03
N ALA A 119 17.09 -27.47 -7.41
CA ALA A 119 16.57 -26.50 -6.44
C ALA A 119 15.52 -27.08 -5.48
N TRP A 120 14.79 -28.14 -5.87
CA TRP A 120 13.84 -28.83 -5.02
C TRP A 120 14.46 -29.41 -3.74
N ASP A 121 15.69 -29.89 -3.82
CA ASP A 121 16.39 -30.48 -2.66
C ASP A 121 16.77 -29.39 -1.65
N PHE A 122 17.13 -28.20 -2.11
CA PHE A 122 17.39 -27.05 -1.24
C PHE A 122 16.10 -26.50 -0.64
N ILE A 123 15.04 -26.33 -1.43
CA ILE A 123 13.75 -25.86 -0.95
C ILE A 123 13.18 -26.78 0.13
N LYS A 124 13.22 -28.09 -0.07
CA LYS A 124 12.82 -29.08 0.93
C LYS A 124 13.67 -29.01 2.21
N ARG A 125 14.96 -28.74 2.11
CA ARG A 125 15.82 -28.54 3.28
C ARG A 125 15.39 -27.32 4.08
N VAL A 126 15.11 -26.19 3.44
CA VAL A 126 14.58 -24.98 4.11
C VAL A 126 13.26 -25.29 4.84
N GLU A 127 12.34 -26.02 4.20
CA GLU A 127 11.08 -26.42 4.81
C GLU A 127 11.29 -27.37 6.00
N ILE A 128 12.12 -28.42 5.84
CA ILE A 128 12.38 -29.43 6.88
C ILE A 128 13.15 -28.83 8.07
N MET A 129 14.15 -28.02 7.82
CA MET A 129 14.88 -27.30 8.88
C MET A 129 13.94 -26.44 9.71
N GLY A 130 12.98 -25.76 9.06
CA GLY A 130 11.97 -24.97 9.73
C GLY A 130 11.01 -25.79 10.60
N VAL A 131 10.63 -27.00 10.21
CA VAL A 131 9.74 -27.90 10.98
C VAL A 131 10.48 -28.57 12.14
N LYS A 132 11.71 -29.02 11.94
CA LYS A 132 12.53 -29.65 12.99
C LYS A 132 12.82 -28.67 14.15
N TYR A 133 12.96 -27.39 13.86
CA TYR A 133 13.16 -26.37 14.88
C TYR A 133 11.93 -26.18 15.78
N GLN A 134 10.72 -26.37 15.26
CA GLN A 134 9.48 -26.30 16.05
C GLN A 134 9.20 -27.58 16.86
N SER A 135 9.66 -28.75 16.43
CA SER A 135 9.26 -30.04 16.99
C SER A 135 10.32 -30.70 17.87
N ALA A 136 11.58 -30.32 17.74
CA ALA A 136 12.67 -30.91 18.52
C ALA A 136 13.62 -29.81 18.97
N GLY A 137 13.68 -29.53 20.27
CA GLY A 137 14.58 -28.55 20.88
C GLY A 137 16.10 -28.81 20.72
N GLU A 138 16.55 -29.50 19.66
CA GLU A 138 17.92 -30.00 19.51
C GLU A 138 18.53 -29.94 18.10
N ALA A 139 18.01 -29.18 17.14
CA ALA A 139 18.76 -28.93 15.91
C ALA A 139 19.10 -27.44 15.82
N ASN A 140 20.23 -27.03 16.35
CA ASN A 140 20.80 -25.69 16.20
C ASN A 140 21.23 -25.40 14.77
N VAL A 141 20.27 -25.17 13.86
CA VAL A 141 20.57 -24.55 12.55
C VAL A 141 20.75 -23.08 12.81
N SER A 142 21.92 -22.55 12.52
CA SER A 142 22.17 -21.12 12.70
C SER A 142 21.35 -20.28 11.70
N PRO A 143 20.93 -19.06 12.04
CA PRO A 143 20.26 -18.16 11.10
C PRO A 143 21.06 -17.94 9.80
N SER A 144 22.38 -17.99 9.88
CA SER A 144 23.26 -17.86 8.72
C SER A 144 23.17 -19.07 7.78
N GLU A 145 23.17 -20.28 8.32
CA GLU A 145 23.04 -21.51 7.51
C GLU A 145 21.67 -21.58 6.82
N LEU A 146 20.61 -21.17 7.51
CA LEU A 146 19.28 -21.11 6.91
C LEU A 146 19.20 -20.10 5.76
N LEU A 147 19.88 -18.96 5.89
CA LEU A 147 20.00 -17.98 4.83
C LEU A 147 20.84 -18.51 3.66
N ASP A 148 21.93 -19.24 3.92
CA ASP A 148 22.77 -19.84 2.88
C ASP A 148 21.98 -20.88 2.07
N GLU A 149 21.17 -21.73 2.72
CA GLU A 149 20.27 -22.68 2.02
C GLU A 149 19.21 -21.95 1.17
N LEU A 150 18.65 -20.86 1.68
CA LEU A 150 17.73 -20.02 0.89
C LEU A 150 18.41 -19.47 -0.35
N VAL A 151 19.62 -18.90 -0.21
CA VAL A 151 20.41 -18.36 -1.34
C VAL A 151 20.67 -19.45 -2.36
N GLN A 152 21.11 -20.65 -1.92
CA GLN A 152 21.37 -21.77 -2.82
C GLN A 152 20.10 -22.22 -3.57
N SER A 153 18.95 -22.17 -2.91
CA SER A 153 17.66 -22.47 -3.56
C SER A 153 17.40 -21.52 -4.73
N TYR A 154 17.62 -20.22 -4.53
CA TYR A 154 17.41 -19.20 -5.58
C TYR A 154 18.46 -19.25 -6.68
N VAL A 155 19.73 -19.45 -6.34
CA VAL A 155 20.82 -19.58 -7.32
C VAL A 155 20.60 -20.82 -8.19
N SER A 156 20.30 -21.97 -7.60
CA SER A 156 20.01 -23.21 -8.33
C SER A 156 18.77 -23.08 -9.22
N ALA A 157 17.66 -22.56 -8.68
CA ALA A 157 16.45 -22.32 -9.45
C ALA A 157 16.71 -21.37 -10.63
N GLY A 158 17.41 -20.27 -10.37
CA GLY A 158 17.76 -19.30 -11.40
C GLY A 158 18.64 -19.87 -12.50
N THR A 159 19.64 -20.66 -12.14
CA THR A 159 20.54 -21.33 -13.11
C THR A 159 19.75 -22.36 -13.96
N GLU A 160 18.84 -23.11 -13.35
CA GLU A 160 18.07 -24.13 -14.05
C GLU A 160 17.00 -23.53 -15.00
N ILE A 161 16.51 -22.31 -14.74
CA ILE A 161 15.55 -21.62 -15.63
C ILE A 161 16.24 -20.68 -16.64
N ASP A 162 17.54 -20.54 -16.60
CA ASP A 162 18.27 -19.63 -17.51
C ASP A 162 18.01 -19.96 -18.99
N GLY A 163 17.86 -18.94 -19.81
CA GLY A 163 17.46 -19.08 -21.20
C GLY A 163 15.98 -19.35 -21.45
N ALA A 164 15.22 -19.74 -20.43
CA ALA A 164 13.77 -19.96 -20.51
C ALA A 164 12.96 -18.87 -19.81
N PHE A 165 13.58 -18.21 -18.82
CA PHE A 165 13.06 -17.06 -18.10
C PHE A 165 14.13 -15.95 -18.08
N ASP A 166 13.67 -14.71 -17.89
CA ASP A 166 14.53 -13.54 -17.79
C ASP A 166 15.22 -13.44 -16.42
N GLY A 167 14.72 -14.16 -15.42
CA GLY A 167 15.24 -14.17 -14.06
C GLY A 167 14.15 -14.45 -13.03
N ILE A 168 14.39 -14.07 -11.78
CA ILE A 168 13.44 -14.21 -10.67
C ILE A 168 13.13 -12.83 -10.10
N LEU A 169 11.83 -12.51 -9.95
CA LEU A 169 11.36 -11.34 -9.23
C LEU A 169 10.77 -11.78 -7.89
N ILE A 170 11.31 -11.31 -6.80
CA ILE A 170 10.80 -11.52 -5.44
C ILE A 170 10.04 -10.27 -5.02
N GLN A 171 8.77 -10.40 -4.67
CA GLN A 171 7.96 -9.32 -4.16
C GLN A 171 7.52 -9.63 -2.72
N ILE A 172 7.81 -8.70 -1.80
CA ILE A 172 7.51 -8.81 -0.38
C ILE A 172 6.62 -7.64 0.01
N ASP A 173 5.36 -7.91 0.28
CA ASP A 173 4.41 -6.89 0.75
C ASP A 173 4.33 -6.85 2.29
N GLU A 174 3.80 -5.75 2.84
CA GLU A 174 3.68 -5.50 4.28
C GLU A 174 5.03 -5.58 5.03
N ALA A 175 6.11 -5.12 4.40
CA ALA A 175 7.48 -5.18 4.94
C ALA A 175 7.70 -4.34 6.22
N ASP A 176 6.74 -3.50 6.59
CA ASP A 176 6.72 -2.74 7.85
C ASP A 176 6.11 -3.49 9.03
N LYS A 177 5.50 -4.66 8.82
CA LYS A 177 4.78 -5.41 9.84
C LYS A 177 5.66 -6.19 10.81
N PRO A 178 6.75 -6.86 10.37
CA PRO A 178 7.59 -7.60 11.29
C PRO A 178 8.16 -6.71 12.40
N PRO A 179 8.32 -7.24 13.63
CA PRO A 179 8.95 -6.52 14.72
C PRO A 179 10.45 -6.28 14.44
N ALA A 180 11.06 -5.38 15.17
CA ALA A 180 12.48 -5.02 15.00
C ALA A 180 13.41 -6.24 15.15
N GLU A 181 13.05 -7.18 16.02
CA GLU A 181 13.75 -8.42 16.31
C GLU A 181 13.78 -9.40 15.13
N ALA A 182 12.92 -9.21 14.13
CA ALA A 182 12.97 -9.97 12.88
C ALA A 182 14.18 -9.62 12.02
N HIS A 183 14.87 -8.52 12.32
CA HIS A 183 16.10 -8.07 11.64
C HIS A 183 15.98 -8.04 10.11
N LEU A 184 14.83 -7.59 9.58
CA LEU A 184 14.54 -7.60 8.14
C LEU A 184 15.63 -6.90 7.30
N GLY A 185 16.19 -5.78 7.78
CA GLY A 185 17.25 -5.07 7.06
C GLY A 185 18.53 -5.90 6.94
N SER A 186 18.94 -6.57 8.01
CA SER A 186 20.10 -7.48 8.01
C SER A 186 19.87 -8.68 7.10
N LEU A 187 18.65 -9.24 7.11
CA LEU A 187 18.27 -10.36 6.24
C LEU A 187 18.33 -9.95 4.78
N MET A 188 17.69 -8.84 4.39
CA MET A 188 17.69 -8.38 3.01
C MET A 188 19.09 -8.04 2.51
N LYS A 189 19.89 -7.37 3.33
CA LYS A 189 21.29 -7.06 3.03
C LYS A 189 22.11 -8.34 2.83
N GLY A 190 22.04 -9.28 3.77
CA GLY A 190 22.74 -10.55 3.70
C GLY A 190 22.31 -11.42 2.51
N PHE A 191 21.00 -11.40 2.19
CA PHE A 191 20.44 -12.14 1.07
C PHE A 191 20.95 -11.60 -0.28
N THR A 192 20.86 -10.29 -0.50
CA THR A 192 21.33 -9.65 -1.73
C THR A 192 22.82 -9.82 -1.97
N GLU A 193 23.63 -9.68 -0.92
CA GLU A 193 25.09 -9.87 -1.04
C GLU A 193 25.47 -11.31 -1.37
N ARG A 194 24.81 -12.30 -0.75
CA ARG A 194 25.09 -13.71 -1.04
C ARG A 194 24.60 -14.12 -2.42
N LEU A 195 23.47 -13.61 -2.90
CA LEU A 195 23.00 -13.81 -4.28
C LEU A 195 24.05 -13.32 -5.30
N SER A 196 24.59 -12.11 -5.10
CA SER A 196 25.66 -11.55 -5.92
C SER A 196 26.92 -12.43 -5.93
N ARG A 197 27.34 -12.97 -4.78
CA ARG A 197 28.49 -13.88 -4.66
C ARG A 197 28.21 -15.24 -5.30
N GLY A 198 26.96 -15.69 -5.31
CA GLY A 198 26.50 -16.92 -5.95
C GLY A 198 26.53 -16.89 -7.48
N GLN A 199 26.99 -15.78 -8.08
CA GLN A 199 27.12 -15.57 -9.53
C GLN A 199 25.82 -15.66 -10.33
N TYR A 200 24.64 -15.57 -9.69
CA TYR A 200 23.37 -15.44 -10.37
C TYR A 200 22.80 -14.03 -10.19
N ASN A 201 23.00 -13.20 -11.20
CA ASN A 201 22.72 -11.76 -11.18
C ASN A 201 21.37 -11.39 -11.85
N ARG A 202 20.38 -12.31 -11.86
CA ARG A 202 19.07 -12.08 -12.43
C ARG A 202 17.95 -12.28 -11.40
N VAL A 203 18.21 -11.83 -10.15
CA VAL A 203 17.22 -11.79 -9.08
C VAL A 203 16.98 -10.35 -8.67
N ALA A 204 15.76 -9.87 -8.81
CA ALA A 204 15.33 -8.57 -8.28
C ALA A 204 14.45 -8.78 -7.04
N ILE A 205 14.58 -7.89 -6.05
CA ILE A 205 13.77 -7.90 -4.83
C ILE A 205 13.00 -6.58 -4.74
N GLY A 206 11.67 -6.67 -4.66
CA GLY A 206 10.78 -5.55 -4.39
C GLY A 206 10.16 -5.67 -3.00
N LEU A 207 10.27 -4.62 -2.21
CA LEU A 207 9.59 -4.48 -0.93
C LEU A 207 8.45 -3.47 -1.05
N ALA A 208 7.36 -3.67 -0.31
CA ALA A 208 6.34 -2.65 -0.10
C ALA A 208 5.96 -2.56 1.38
N GLY A 209 5.75 -1.33 1.87
CA GLY A 209 5.35 -1.10 3.26
C GLY A 209 4.98 0.36 3.52
N VAL A 210 4.45 0.67 4.72
CA VAL A 210 4.29 2.07 5.11
C VAL A 210 5.65 2.70 5.42
N SER A 211 5.73 4.03 5.47
CA SER A 211 7.02 4.74 5.54
C SER A 211 7.88 4.41 6.77
N SER A 212 7.33 3.76 7.80
CA SER A 212 8.11 3.24 8.92
C SER A 212 9.08 2.12 8.52
N VAL A 213 8.85 1.42 7.40
CA VAL A 213 9.76 0.39 6.86
C VAL A 213 11.18 0.91 6.64
N LEU A 214 11.32 2.16 6.21
CA LEU A 214 12.65 2.77 6.03
C LEU A 214 13.47 2.75 7.32
N LYS A 215 12.84 3.19 8.41
CA LYS A 215 13.45 3.21 9.73
C LYS A 215 13.75 1.79 10.23
N ALA A 216 12.80 0.87 10.10
CA ALA A 216 12.97 -0.53 10.52
C ALA A 216 14.14 -1.22 9.80
N LEU A 217 14.27 -1.02 8.49
CA LEU A 217 15.39 -1.54 7.72
C LEU A 217 16.73 -0.94 8.18
N GLN A 218 16.80 0.37 8.39
CA GLN A 218 18.01 1.07 8.79
C GLN A 218 18.45 0.73 10.23
N GLU A 219 17.51 0.61 11.17
CA GLU A 219 17.79 0.22 12.55
C GLU A 219 18.29 -1.23 12.64
N SER A 220 17.80 -2.11 11.78
CA SER A 220 18.28 -3.49 11.67
C SER A 220 19.68 -3.60 11.05
N HIS A 221 19.98 -2.78 10.05
CA HIS A 221 21.30 -2.72 9.42
C HIS A 221 21.50 -1.36 8.73
N GLU A 222 22.51 -0.60 9.16
CA GLU A 222 22.81 0.75 8.69
C GLU A 222 22.85 0.89 7.15
N SER A 223 23.36 -0.12 6.46
CA SER A 223 23.48 -0.13 5.00
C SER A 223 22.35 -0.83 4.25
N ALA A 224 21.29 -1.26 4.94
CA ALA A 224 20.19 -2.03 4.31
C ALA A 224 19.49 -1.24 3.20
N LEU A 225 19.29 0.06 3.39
CA LEU A 225 18.64 0.90 2.39
C LEU A 225 19.47 1.08 1.11
N ARG A 226 20.79 0.89 1.16
CA ARG A 226 21.68 1.08 -0.02
C ARG A 226 21.44 0.05 -1.13
N VAL A 227 20.81 -1.09 -0.80
CA VAL A 227 20.54 -2.13 -1.79
C VAL A 227 19.20 -1.91 -2.51
N PHE A 228 18.43 -0.86 -2.15
CA PHE A 228 17.13 -0.55 -2.72
C PHE A 228 17.07 0.85 -3.32
N THR A 229 16.45 0.97 -4.49
CA THR A 229 15.93 2.25 -4.97
C THR A 229 14.56 2.48 -4.31
N THR A 230 14.42 3.61 -3.63
CA THR A 230 13.20 3.90 -2.86
C THR A 230 12.22 4.77 -3.66
N PHE A 231 10.96 4.38 -3.68
CA PHE A 231 9.86 5.12 -4.28
C PHE A 231 8.85 5.53 -3.20
N TYR A 232 8.71 6.82 -2.99
CA TYR A 232 7.65 7.35 -2.15
C TYR A 232 6.39 7.58 -2.97
N LEU A 233 5.35 6.79 -2.76
CA LEU A 233 4.08 6.95 -3.45
C LEU A 233 3.28 8.10 -2.82
N LYS A 234 3.05 9.13 -3.62
CA LYS A 234 2.22 10.29 -3.25
C LYS A 234 0.75 10.01 -3.60
N PRO A 235 -0.22 10.79 -3.09
CA PRO A 235 -1.57 10.79 -3.63
C PRO A 235 -1.58 11.00 -5.15
N LEU A 236 -2.58 10.45 -5.82
CA LEU A 236 -2.84 10.69 -7.25
C LEU A 236 -3.12 12.17 -7.49
N SER A 237 -2.81 12.65 -8.68
CA SER A 237 -3.28 13.97 -9.09
C SER A 237 -4.80 13.99 -9.23
N TRP A 238 -5.34 15.19 -9.42
CA TRP A 238 -6.76 15.36 -9.73
C TRP A 238 -7.16 14.60 -11.00
N GLU A 239 -6.40 14.77 -12.06
CA GLU A 239 -6.62 14.16 -13.36
C GLU A 239 -6.51 12.63 -13.29
N GLU A 240 -5.53 12.12 -12.54
CA GLU A 240 -5.39 10.69 -12.30
C GLU A 240 -6.57 10.11 -11.52
N SER A 241 -7.09 10.84 -10.52
CA SER A 241 -8.26 10.43 -9.74
C SER A 241 -9.52 10.36 -10.60
N VAL A 242 -9.73 11.35 -11.47
CA VAL A 242 -10.83 11.36 -12.45
C VAL A 242 -10.68 10.20 -13.44
N GLU A 243 -9.47 9.95 -13.94
CA GLU A 243 -9.23 8.86 -14.89
C GLU A 243 -9.48 7.47 -14.25
N VAL A 244 -9.26 7.28 -12.94
CA VAL A 244 -9.66 6.05 -12.22
C VAL A 244 -11.17 5.83 -12.37
N VAL A 245 -11.98 6.87 -12.16
CA VAL A 245 -13.46 6.78 -12.29
C VAL A 245 -13.84 6.44 -13.73
N ARG A 246 -13.30 7.16 -14.70
CA ARG A 246 -13.60 6.94 -16.12
C ARG A 246 -13.23 5.54 -16.60
N ARG A 247 -12.08 5.01 -16.20
CA ARG A 247 -11.67 3.64 -16.55
C ARG A 247 -12.57 2.60 -15.91
N GLY A 248 -12.94 2.80 -14.64
CA GLY A 248 -13.92 1.93 -14.00
C GLY A 248 -15.24 1.88 -14.77
N LEU A 249 -15.77 3.02 -15.17
CA LEU A 249 -17.04 3.07 -15.92
C LEU A 249 -16.92 2.46 -17.33
N ARG A 250 -15.77 2.55 -18.00
CA ARG A 250 -15.52 1.82 -19.26
C ARG A 250 -15.58 0.30 -19.05
N ASP A 251 -14.91 -0.22 -17.99
CA ASP A 251 -14.96 -1.64 -17.62
C ASP A 251 -16.40 -2.08 -17.29
N ALA A 252 -17.16 -1.24 -16.58
CA ALA A 252 -18.56 -1.50 -16.30
C ALA A 252 -19.42 -1.55 -17.58
N THR A 253 -19.17 -0.68 -18.55
CA THR A 253 -19.90 -0.62 -19.83
C THR A 253 -19.71 -1.92 -20.61
N GLU A 254 -18.48 -2.43 -20.68
CA GLU A 254 -18.17 -3.70 -21.34
C GLU A 254 -18.89 -4.88 -20.67
N THR A 255 -18.87 -4.92 -19.32
CA THR A 255 -19.45 -6.04 -18.57
C THR A 255 -20.98 -5.99 -18.52
N ASN A 256 -21.57 -4.80 -18.34
CA ASN A 256 -23.02 -4.62 -18.20
C ASN A 256 -23.77 -4.59 -19.53
N ALA A 257 -23.06 -4.44 -20.65
CA ALA A 257 -23.61 -4.22 -21.98
C ALA A 257 -24.51 -2.97 -22.12
N PHE A 258 -24.33 -2.00 -21.21
CA PHE A 258 -24.92 -0.66 -21.27
C PHE A 258 -23.97 0.38 -20.65
N GLU A 259 -24.04 1.59 -21.12
CA GLU A 259 -23.21 2.68 -20.64
C GLU A 259 -23.78 3.23 -19.31
N THR A 260 -22.88 3.48 -18.34
CA THR A 260 -23.13 4.37 -17.21
C THR A 260 -22.22 5.58 -17.37
N ARG A 261 -22.82 6.76 -17.40
CA ARG A 261 -22.10 8.04 -17.55
C ARG A 261 -21.83 8.67 -16.18
N VAL A 262 -20.94 9.64 -16.16
CA VAL A 262 -20.64 10.45 -14.99
C VAL A 262 -20.55 11.91 -15.41
N THR A 263 -21.16 12.79 -14.62
CA THR A 263 -21.05 14.24 -14.87
C THR A 263 -19.70 14.78 -14.39
N ALA A 264 -19.24 15.87 -15.01
CA ALA A 264 -17.98 16.53 -14.61
C ALA A 264 -18.02 17.01 -13.14
N GLU A 265 -19.19 17.37 -12.62
CA GLU A 265 -19.38 17.74 -11.22
C GLU A 265 -19.20 16.52 -10.30
N ALA A 266 -19.75 15.37 -10.66
CA ALA A 266 -19.60 14.13 -9.91
C ALA A 266 -18.15 13.66 -9.88
N GLU A 267 -17.45 13.67 -11.02
CA GLU A 267 -16.00 13.39 -11.09
C GLU A 267 -15.21 14.30 -10.14
N SER A 268 -15.54 15.59 -10.17
CA SER A 268 -14.89 16.60 -9.33
C SER A 268 -15.11 16.36 -7.84
N LEU A 269 -16.31 15.96 -7.43
CA LEU A 269 -16.63 15.65 -6.04
C LEU A 269 -15.90 14.38 -5.57
N ILE A 270 -15.87 13.32 -6.37
CA ILE A 270 -15.15 12.08 -6.06
C ILE A 270 -13.65 12.38 -5.89
N ALA A 271 -13.05 13.11 -6.82
CA ALA A 271 -11.65 13.50 -6.74
C ALA A 271 -11.35 14.35 -5.50
N MET A 272 -12.22 15.30 -5.18
CA MET A 272 -12.10 16.16 -4.00
C MET A 272 -12.19 15.35 -2.69
N TYR A 273 -13.19 14.49 -2.54
CA TYR A 273 -13.37 13.71 -1.32
C TYR A 273 -12.29 12.66 -1.12
N SER A 274 -11.77 12.10 -2.21
CA SER A 274 -10.73 11.08 -2.15
C SER A 274 -9.33 11.62 -1.85
N GLU A 275 -9.10 12.92 -2.02
CA GLU A 275 -7.78 13.57 -1.82
C GLU A 275 -6.63 12.84 -2.55
N GLY A 276 -6.95 12.18 -3.68
CA GLY A 276 -5.98 11.42 -4.46
C GLY A 276 -5.57 10.06 -3.87
N TYR A 277 -6.19 9.62 -2.76
CA TYR A 277 -5.94 8.27 -2.25
C TYR A 277 -6.69 7.23 -3.10
N PRO A 278 -6.01 6.35 -3.83
CA PRO A 278 -6.67 5.39 -4.73
C PRO A 278 -7.77 4.56 -4.07
N HIS A 279 -7.55 4.13 -2.81
CA HIS A 279 -8.57 3.41 -2.06
C HIS A 279 -9.83 4.26 -1.82
N PHE A 280 -9.66 5.56 -1.55
CA PHE A 280 -10.80 6.46 -1.34
C PHE A 280 -11.50 6.76 -2.66
N VAL A 281 -10.77 6.94 -3.76
CA VAL A 281 -11.39 7.08 -5.10
C VAL A 281 -12.28 5.87 -5.38
N GLN A 282 -11.79 4.65 -5.16
CA GLN A 282 -12.54 3.41 -5.33
C GLN A 282 -13.78 3.37 -4.40
N GLN A 283 -13.64 3.81 -3.14
CA GLN A 283 -14.74 3.77 -2.18
C GLN A 283 -15.85 4.78 -2.52
N PHE A 284 -15.50 6.03 -2.81
CA PHE A 284 -16.47 7.05 -3.19
C PHE A 284 -17.15 6.72 -4.52
N ALA A 285 -16.39 6.28 -5.52
CA ALA A 285 -16.94 5.87 -6.80
C ALA A 285 -17.83 4.63 -6.69
N TYR A 286 -17.44 3.65 -5.84
CA TYR A 286 -18.28 2.49 -5.55
C TYR A 286 -19.65 2.90 -5.00
N CYS A 287 -19.66 3.73 -3.96
CA CYS A 287 -20.91 4.15 -3.31
C CYS A 287 -21.76 5.04 -4.22
N ALA A 288 -21.15 5.92 -5.01
CA ALA A 288 -21.87 6.74 -5.99
C ALA A 288 -22.50 5.87 -7.10
N PHE A 289 -21.79 4.85 -7.58
CA PHE A 289 -22.32 3.89 -8.55
C PHE A 289 -23.50 3.09 -7.99
N GLU A 290 -23.48 2.70 -6.71
CA GLU A 290 -24.60 2.01 -6.07
C GLU A 290 -25.80 2.95 -5.84
N ALA A 291 -25.57 4.23 -5.59
CA ALA A 291 -26.62 5.23 -5.41
C ALA A 291 -27.34 5.57 -6.74
N ASP A 292 -26.61 5.55 -7.85
CA ASP A 292 -27.13 5.85 -9.19
C ASP A 292 -28.23 4.89 -9.63
N LYS A 293 -29.37 5.46 -10.10
CA LYS A 293 -30.56 4.71 -10.52
C LYS A 293 -30.92 4.86 -12.01
N ASP A 294 -30.37 5.87 -12.67
CA ASP A 294 -30.72 6.24 -14.04
C ASP A 294 -29.59 6.09 -15.06
N ARG A 295 -28.41 5.62 -14.62
CA ARG A 295 -27.17 5.41 -15.38
C ARG A 295 -26.43 6.71 -15.72
N GLU A 296 -26.65 7.76 -14.96
CA GLU A 296 -25.89 8.99 -15.05
C GLU A 296 -25.49 9.46 -13.64
N ILE A 297 -24.33 9.00 -13.17
CA ILE A 297 -23.81 9.40 -11.85
C ILE A 297 -23.64 10.91 -11.83
N ASP A 298 -24.49 11.56 -11.06
CA ASP A 298 -24.50 13.00 -10.88
C ASP A 298 -24.05 13.42 -9.47
N ARG A 299 -24.17 14.70 -9.17
CA ARG A 299 -23.85 15.26 -7.86
C ARG A 299 -24.66 14.61 -6.73
N ALA A 300 -25.96 14.36 -6.95
CA ALA A 300 -26.84 13.81 -5.92
C ALA A 300 -26.44 12.38 -5.56
N ASP A 301 -26.10 11.56 -6.56
CA ASP A 301 -25.59 10.20 -6.34
C ASP A 301 -24.28 10.16 -5.55
N VAL A 302 -23.36 11.09 -5.87
CA VAL A 302 -22.10 11.18 -5.10
C VAL A 302 -22.37 11.60 -3.66
N LEU A 303 -23.28 12.55 -3.41
CA LEU A 303 -23.61 12.97 -2.06
C LEU A 303 -24.34 11.87 -1.28
N GLU A 304 -25.31 11.19 -1.90
CA GLU A 304 -26.01 10.05 -1.30
C GLU A 304 -25.01 8.90 -1.01
N GLY A 305 -24.19 8.53 -1.98
CA GLY A 305 -23.17 7.51 -1.82
C GLY A 305 -22.09 7.87 -0.77
N ALA A 306 -21.79 9.15 -0.58
CA ALA A 306 -20.81 9.60 0.40
C ALA A 306 -21.36 9.63 1.84
N TRP A 307 -22.58 10.17 2.02
CA TRP A 307 -23.15 10.53 3.32
C TRP A 307 -24.37 9.70 3.72
N GLY A 308 -24.99 8.97 2.80
CA GLY A 308 -26.13 8.10 3.07
C GLY A 308 -25.78 6.94 4.01
N GLU A 309 -26.78 6.16 4.38
CA GLU A 309 -26.62 4.95 5.20
C GLU A 309 -25.64 3.98 4.52
N HIS A 310 -24.65 3.52 5.25
CA HIS A 310 -23.53 2.73 4.72
C HIS A 310 -22.71 3.43 3.63
N GLY A 311 -22.70 4.76 3.62
CA GLY A 311 -21.95 5.58 2.68
C GLY A 311 -20.45 5.49 2.83
N ALA A 312 -19.73 6.12 1.89
CA ALA A 312 -18.27 6.02 1.82
C ALA A 312 -17.59 6.57 3.09
N PHE A 313 -18.09 7.65 3.68
CA PHE A 313 -17.50 8.21 4.90
C PHE A 313 -17.66 7.29 6.11
N GLU A 314 -18.79 6.61 6.27
CA GLU A 314 -18.99 5.61 7.32
C GLU A 314 -18.02 4.43 7.13
N GLN A 315 -17.94 3.87 5.91
CA GLN A 315 -17.08 2.75 5.62
C GLN A 315 -15.58 3.07 5.74
N LEU A 316 -15.16 4.27 5.33
CA LEU A 316 -13.78 4.75 5.53
C LEU A 316 -13.51 5.07 7.00
N GLY A 317 -14.52 5.56 7.72
CA GLY A 317 -14.47 5.82 9.15
C GLY A 317 -14.02 4.58 9.90
N THR A 318 -14.74 3.50 9.74
CA THR A 318 -14.44 2.21 10.41
C THR A 318 -13.05 1.68 10.07
N LYS A 319 -12.59 1.86 8.81
CA LYS A 319 -11.28 1.32 8.37
C LYS A 319 -10.07 2.18 8.74
N TYR A 320 -10.23 3.51 8.80
CA TYR A 320 -9.10 4.45 8.87
C TYR A 320 -9.17 5.43 10.02
N PHE A 321 -10.37 5.86 10.44
CA PHE A 321 -10.55 7.02 11.30
C PHE A 321 -10.95 6.67 12.72
N GLU A 322 -11.81 5.67 12.92
CA GLU A 322 -12.29 5.26 14.25
C GLU A 322 -11.14 4.85 15.15
N GLY A 323 -10.25 3.98 14.69
CA GLY A 323 -9.09 3.56 15.45
C GLY A 323 -8.15 4.71 15.81
N LEU A 324 -8.01 5.71 14.91
CA LEU A 324 -7.23 6.91 15.21
C LEU A 324 -7.92 7.78 16.27
N PHE A 325 -9.23 7.97 16.14
CA PHE A 325 -9.99 8.89 16.97
C PHE A 325 -10.39 8.30 18.32
N PHE A 326 -10.82 7.03 18.36
CA PHE A 326 -11.33 6.41 19.58
C PHE A 326 -10.28 5.57 20.31
N ASP A 327 -9.47 4.79 19.62
CA ASP A 327 -8.53 3.85 20.24
C ASP A 327 -7.18 4.48 20.57
N GLN A 328 -6.65 5.31 19.67
CA GLN A 328 -5.37 5.97 19.90
C GLN A 328 -5.48 7.22 20.78
N ILE A 329 -6.67 7.80 20.91
CA ILE A 329 -6.93 9.01 21.67
C ILE A 329 -7.90 8.69 22.83
N ASN A 330 -7.35 8.26 23.97
CA ASN A 330 -8.13 7.88 25.14
C ASN A 330 -8.61 9.08 25.97
N SER A 331 -8.37 10.33 25.53
CA SER A 331 -8.73 11.55 26.25
C SER A 331 -9.77 12.34 25.48
N ASP A 332 -10.90 12.64 26.09
CA ASP A 332 -11.90 13.52 25.49
C ASP A 332 -11.39 14.95 25.27
N ASP A 333 -10.49 15.41 26.15
CA ASP A 333 -9.79 16.69 25.96
C ASP A 333 -9.03 16.75 24.63
N TYR A 334 -8.38 15.65 24.24
CA TYR A 334 -7.67 15.57 22.96
C TYR A 334 -8.63 15.51 21.78
N ARG A 335 -9.78 14.82 21.94
CA ARG A 335 -10.84 14.80 20.92
C ARG A 335 -11.46 16.16 20.70
N GLN A 336 -11.62 16.98 21.75
CA GLN A 336 -12.07 18.36 21.61
C GLN A 336 -11.16 19.20 20.72
N VAL A 337 -9.86 19.04 20.84
CA VAL A 337 -8.89 19.69 19.93
C VAL A 337 -9.10 19.27 18.48
N LEU A 338 -9.32 17.98 18.23
CA LEU A 338 -9.55 17.47 16.87
C LEU A 338 -10.90 17.93 16.30
N ARG A 339 -11.96 17.96 17.11
CA ARG A 339 -13.28 18.50 16.69
C ARG A 339 -13.16 19.96 16.28
N PHE A 340 -12.48 20.77 17.08
CA PHE A 340 -12.24 22.18 16.74
C PHE A 340 -11.45 22.33 15.43
N MET A 341 -10.41 21.51 15.24
CA MET A 341 -9.64 21.54 13.99
C MET A 341 -10.46 21.06 12.79
N ALA A 342 -11.38 20.10 13.00
CA ALA A 342 -12.24 19.58 11.94
C ALA A 342 -13.27 20.59 11.43
N GLU A 343 -13.69 21.54 12.26
CA GLU A 343 -14.56 22.66 11.82
C GLU A 343 -13.86 23.58 10.82
N ARG A 344 -12.53 23.57 10.78
CA ARG A 344 -11.67 24.40 9.95
C ARG A 344 -10.93 23.57 8.91
N LEU A 345 -11.70 22.92 8.08
CA LEU A 345 -11.24 22.08 6.99
C LEU A 345 -10.09 22.77 6.21
N ASP A 346 -8.94 22.10 6.14
CA ASP A 346 -7.77 22.53 5.35
C ASP A 346 -7.05 23.80 5.85
N GLU A 347 -7.46 24.38 6.97
CA GLU A 347 -6.79 25.56 7.53
C GLU A 347 -5.66 25.19 8.49
N TRP A 348 -4.64 26.02 8.50
CA TRP A 348 -3.62 25.97 9.50
C TRP A 348 -4.07 26.71 10.75
N VAL A 349 -4.25 26.00 11.84
CA VAL A 349 -4.79 26.52 13.11
C VAL A 349 -3.65 26.70 14.11
N SER A 350 -3.57 27.86 14.71
CA SER A 350 -2.57 28.15 15.74
C SER A 350 -2.99 27.58 17.10
N LYS A 351 -2.02 27.29 17.96
CA LYS A 351 -2.26 26.87 19.35
C LYS A 351 -3.11 27.90 20.11
N GLU A 352 -2.96 29.19 19.80
CA GLU A 352 -3.72 30.24 20.45
C GLU A 352 -5.18 30.25 20.03
N GLU A 353 -5.50 30.00 18.76
CA GLU A 353 -6.88 29.85 18.29
C GLU A 353 -7.53 28.64 18.93
N ILE A 354 -6.83 27.50 19.01
CA ILE A 354 -7.32 26.31 19.70
C ILE A 354 -7.61 26.63 21.18
N ARG A 355 -6.67 27.30 21.87
CA ARG A 355 -6.80 27.69 23.28
C ARG A 355 -8.03 28.57 23.55
N LYS A 356 -8.34 29.47 22.64
CA LYS A 356 -9.51 30.37 22.77
C LYS A 356 -10.85 29.65 22.61
N SER A 357 -10.85 28.54 21.92
CA SER A 357 -12.07 27.82 21.53
C SER A 357 -12.35 26.56 22.34
N VAL A 358 -11.31 25.92 22.87
CA VAL A 358 -11.46 24.74 23.73
C VAL A 358 -11.25 25.11 25.20
N SER A 359 -12.10 24.61 26.07
CA SER A 359 -12.04 24.88 27.51
C SER A 359 -11.00 24.01 28.23
N LEU A 360 -9.74 24.03 27.75
CA LEU A 360 -8.67 23.23 28.30
C LEU A 360 -7.63 24.09 29.02
N LYS A 361 -7.03 23.52 30.08
CA LYS A 361 -5.86 24.15 30.72
C LYS A 361 -4.67 24.16 29.75
N GLU A 362 -3.81 25.18 29.83
CA GLU A 362 -2.66 25.35 28.95
C GLU A 362 -1.73 24.12 28.92
N THR A 363 -1.52 23.48 30.08
CA THR A 363 -0.70 22.26 30.18
C THR A 363 -1.34 21.09 29.46
N THR A 364 -2.67 20.91 29.61
CA THR A 364 -3.44 19.86 28.93
C THR A 364 -3.41 20.04 27.42
N LEU A 365 -3.64 21.26 26.94
CA LEU A 365 -3.57 21.57 25.52
C LEU A 365 -2.16 21.33 24.95
N SER A 366 -1.12 21.71 25.66
CA SER A 366 0.28 21.47 25.22
C SER A 366 0.59 19.99 25.13
N ASN A 367 0.16 19.21 26.11
CA ASN A 367 0.33 17.74 26.12
C ASN A 367 -0.48 17.08 24.99
N ALA A 368 -1.72 17.55 24.74
CA ALA A 368 -2.55 17.08 23.65
C ALA A 368 -1.86 17.29 22.28
N LEU A 369 -1.45 18.53 22.01
CA LEU A 369 -0.79 18.85 20.74
C LEU A 369 0.52 18.08 20.54
N GLN A 370 1.31 17.90 21.60
CA GLN A 370 2.53 17.10 21.54
C GLN A 370 2.23 15.62 21.25
N ALA A 371 1.25 15.03 21.94
CA ALA A 371 0.85 13.64 21.74
C ALA A 371 0.27 13.41 20.33
N LEU A 372 -0.65 14.27 19.88
CA LEU A 372 -1.26 14.20 18.55
C LEU A 372 -0.21 14.35 17.43
N LYS A 373 0.73 15.29 17.58
CA LYS A 373 1.86 15.47 16.67
C LYS A 373 2.77 14.22 16.64
N LYS A 374 3.16 13.68 17.81
CA LYS A 374 4.00 12.48 17.89
C LYS A 374 3.36 11.28 17.19
N ARG A 375 2.04 11.15 17.29
CA ARG A 375 1.24 10.11 16.64
C ARG A 375 0.90 10.42 15.17
N ARG A 376 1.32 11.57 14.65
CA ARG A 376 1.02 12.06 13.29
C ARG A 376 -0.48 12.23 13.01
N ILE A 377 -1.30 12.41 14.03
CA ILE A 377 -2.73 12.69 13.92
C ILE A 377 -2.96 14.15 13.53
N ILE A 378 -2.03 15.03 13.87
CA ILE A 378 -1.96 16.40 13.36
C ILE A 378 -0.59 16.66 12.73
N LEU A 379 -0.54 17.52 11.74
CA LEU A 379 0.69 17.94 11.06
C LEU A 379 1.12 19.32 11.54
N PRO A 380 2.39 19.54 11.94
CA PRO A 380 2.91 20.85 12.21
C PRO A 380 3.20 21.60 10.91
N LYS A 381 2.97 22.91 10.91
CA LYS A 381 3.31 23.76 9.76
C LYS A 381 4.83 23.92 9.64
N PRO A 382 5.42 23.62 8.46
CA PRO A 382 6.85 23.82 8.26
C PRO A 382 7.23 25.29 8.46
N GLY A 383 8.30 25.54 9.22
CA GLY A 383 8.81 26.88 9.48
C GLY A 383 8.01 27.74 10.47
N GLN A 384 6.89 27.24 11.00
CA GLN A 384 6.04 27.97 11.95
C GLN A 384 5.68 27.11 13.15
N GLN A 385 6.26 27.39 14.32
CA GLN A 385 5.95 26.66 15.54
C GLN A 385 4.54 26.99 16.06
N GLY A 386 3.88 26.00 16.65
CA GLY A 386 2.59 26.17 17.29
C GLY A 386 1.40 26.27 16.33
N THR A 387 1.58 25.93 15.05
CA THR A 387 0.52 25.93 14.05
C THR A 387 0.37 24.52 13.49
N TYR A 388 -0.85 24.04 13.39
CA TYR A 388 -1.17 22.64 13.05
C TYR A 388 -2.36 22.57 12.10
N ARG A 389 -2.49 21.42 11.39
CA ARG A 389 -3.70 21.05 10.64
C ARG A 389 -3.95 19.55 10.73
N LEU A 390 -5.14 19.12 10.39
CA LEU A 390 -5.42 17.71 10.16
C LEU A 390 -4.74 17.23 8.87
N PRO A 391 -4.29 15.96 8.80
CA PRO A 391 -3.59 15.45 7.63
C PRO A 391 -4.47 15.34 6.39
N MET A 392 -5.77 15.07 6.57
CA MET A 392 -6.74 14.79 5.51
C MET A 392 -8.05 15.55 5.74
N LYS A 393 -8.61 16.08 4.66
CA LYS A 393 -9.96 16.71 4.67
C LYS A 393 -11.05 15.68 4.93
N SER A 394 -10.90 14.47 4.38
CA SER A 394 -11.80 13.35 4.61
C SER A 394 -11.87 12.94 6.08
N PHE A 395 -10.73 12.95 6.80
CA PHE A 395 -10.73 12.74 8.24
C PHE A 395 -11.43 13.87 9.00
N ALA A 396 -11.18 15.12 8.61
CA ALA A 396 -11.88 16.27 9.19
C ALA A 396 -13.40 16.20 8.95
N ALA A 397 -13.81 15.89 7.72
CA ALA A 397 -15.23 15.71 7.37
C ALA A 397 -15.88 14.59 8.18
N TRP A 398 -15.20 13.46 8.33
CA TRP A 398 -15.65 12.34 9.15
C TRP A 398 -15.81 12.74 10.64
N ILE A 399 -14.80 13.40 11.24
CA ILE A 399 -14.90 13.89 12.62
C ILE A 399 -16.12 14.76 12.79
N LYS A 400 -16.34 15.70 11.89
CA LYS A 400 -17.47 16.61 11.93
C LYS A 400 -18.82 15.89 11.84
N ALA A 401 -18.93 14.88 10.98
CA ALA A 401 -20.18 14.15 10.76
C ALA A 401 -20.51 13.15 11.86
N TYR A 402 -19.51 12.42 12.35
CA TYR A 402 -19.74 11.25 13.22
C TYR A 402 -19.33 11.44 14.68
N THR A 403 -18.74 12.58 15.06
CA THR A 403 -18.28 12.79 16.43
C THR A 403 -18.86 14.03 17.11
N ALA A 404 -19.70 14.81 16.45
CA ALA A 404 -20.25 16.08 16.94
C ALA A 404 -21.48 15.96 17.87
N GLY A 405 -21.86 14.73 18.30
CA GLY A 405 -23.03 14.51 19.18
C GLY A 405 -24.29 14.07 18.41
N PRO A 406 -25.46 13.92 19.09
CA PRO A 406 -26.62 13.20 18.55
C PRO A 406 -27.38 13.87 17.38
N GLU A 407 -26.96 15.03 16.92
CA GLU A 407 -27.53 15.64 15.70
C GLU A 407 -26.45 15.65 14.59
N PRO A 408 -26.69 14.97 13.45
CA PRO A 408 -25.84 15.12 12.29
C PRO A 408 -25.88 16.59 11.82
N PRO A 409 -24.73 17.20 11.44
CA PRO A 409 -24.75 18.55 10.92
C PRO A 409 -25.61 18.63 9.66
N PRO A 410 -26.30 19.75 9.41
CA PRO A 410 -27.03 19.93 8.17
C PRO A 410 -26.06 19.82 6.99
N LEU A 411 -26.38 18.91 6.08
CA LEU A 411 -25.61 18.64 4.85
C LEU A 411 -25.67 19.86 3.92
N GLY A 412 -24.78 20.81 4.15
CA GLY A 412 -24.52 21.91 3.23
C GLY A 412 -23.25 21.62 2.43
N PRO A 413 -23.26 21.84 1.10
CA PRO A 413 -22.06 21.67 0.31
C PRO A 413 -20.95 22.60 0.80
N PRO A 414 -19.66 22.15 0.79
CA PRO A 414 -18.56 23.08 0.96
C PRO A 414 -18.64 24.12 -0.15
N SER A 415 -18.40 25.38 0.22
CA SER A 415 -18.29 26.49 -0.75
C SER A 415 -17.27 26.13 -1.84
N ALA A 416 -17.63 26.41 -3.09
CA ALA A 416 -16.77 26.18 -4.24
C ALA A 416 -15.37 26.77 -4.00
N PRO A 417 -14.30 26.15 -4.51
CA PRO A 417 -12.97 26.71 -4.44
C PRO A 417 -12.95 28.08 -5.14
N PRO A 418 -12.17 29.06 -4.62
CA PRO A 418 -12.00 30.30 -5.32
C PRO A 418 -11.37 30.04 -6.69
N GLY A 419 -11.95 30.63 -7.74
CA GLY A 419 -11.57 30.50 -9.13
C GLY A 419 -10.16 31.04 -9.45
#